data_868c25dd9d2b10998c55e8403fb492b1
#
_entry.id   868c25dd9d2b10998c55e8403fb492b1
#
_cell.length_a   1.000
_cell.length_b   1.000
_cell.length_c   1.000
_cell.angle_alpha   90.00
_cell.angle_beta   90.00
_cell.angle_gamma   90.00
#
_symmetry.space_group_name_H-M   'P 1'
#
loop_
_entity.id
_entity.type
_entity.pdbx_description
1 polymer ?
#
loop_
_entity_poly.entity_id
_entity_poly.type
_entity_poly.pdbx_seq_one_letter_code
_entity_poly.pdbx_strand_id
1 'polypeptide(L)'
;ELESAQWGSSNNFYWQDYLGDEGYVQTVVRLARQRFEENGGNPSALKLFINDYNLESDWDDNKKLKSLIHWIGKWESDGMTKIDGIGTQMHISYYENAGTQASKEQHIVKMLQLMANTGKLVKISELDMGYVDKNGNTLHASQLTDQQHRVMADYYRFIVRKYFEIVPPAQQDGITRWGPTDSTANSAWRAGEPTGLWDTNYNRKPAYVG
;
A
#
# COMPACT_ATOMS: atom_id res chain seq x y z
N GLU A 1 5.92 7.00 -5.20
CA GLU A 1 4.63 7.70 -5.06
C GLU A 1 4.42 8.62 -6.25
N LEU A 2 3.18 8.67 -6.71
CA LEU A 2 2.74 9.55 -7.80
C LEU A 2 1.90 10.67 -7.21
N GLU A 3 2.49 11.50 -6.38
CA GLU A 3 1.78 12.62 -5.78
C GLU A 3 1.37 13.65 -6.83
N SER A 4 0.15 14.14 -6.72
CA SER A 4 -0.31 15.22 -7.57
C SER A 4 0.17 16.57 -7.05
N ALA A 5 0.36 17.53 -7.96
CA ALA A 5 0.69 18.91 -7.63
C ALA A 5 -0.33 19.58 -6.67
N GLN A 6 -1.56 19.04 -6.56
CA GLN A 6 -2.59 19.54 -5.64
C GLN A 6 -2.21 19.40 -4.16
N TRP A 7 -1.37 18.42 -3.82
CA TRP A 7 -0.93 18.12 -2.45
C TRP A 7 0.44 18.73 -2.15
N GLY A 8 1.08 19.31 -3.18
CA GLY A 8 2.41 19.83 -3.08
C GLY A 8 2.49 21.18 -2.37
N SER A 9 3.51 21.34 -1.54
CA SER A 9 4.00 22.65 -1.16
C SER A 9 4.82 23.24 -2.31
N SER A 10 5.11 24.55 -2.26
CA SER A 10 6.00 25.22 -3.21
C SER A 10 7.42 24.60 -3.28
N ASN A 11 7.77 23.74 -2.33
CA ASN A 11 9.06 23.08 -2.25
C ASN A 11 9.06 21.67 -2.86
N ASN A 12 7.92 21.17 -3.34
CA ASN A 12 7.84 19.86 -3.99
C ASN A 12 8.38 19.95 -5.41
N PHE A 13 9.06 18.89 -5.81
CA PHE A 13 9.61 18.74 -7.14
C PHE A 13 8.84 17.64 -7.88
N TYR A 14 8.29 18.00 -9.04
CA TYR A 14 7.50 17.10 -9.87
C TYR A 14 8.26 16.79 -11.15
N TRP A 15 8.69 15.53 -11.31
CA TRP A 15 9.43 15.09 -12.49
C TRP A 15 8.65 15.23 -13.79
N GLN A 16 7.32 15.08 -13.74
CA GLN A 16 6.44 15.26 -14.89
C GLN A 16 6.47 16.69 -15.46
N ASP A 17 6.75 17.69 -14.65
CA ASP A 17 6.88 19.08 -15.11
C ASP A 17 8.09 19.26 -16.05
N TYR A 18 9.10 18.41 -15.92
CA TYR A 18 10.36 18.47 -16.69
C TYR A 18 10.41 17.44 -17.81
N LEU A 19 9.84 16.26 -17.60
CA LEU A 19 9.97 15.11 -18.51
C LEU A 19 8.64 14.73 -19.18
N GLY A 20 7.55 15.39 -18.80
CA GLY A 20 6.20 15.06 -19.22
C GLY A 20 5.62 13.84 -18.48
N ASP A 21 4.30 13.69 -18.57
CA ASP A 21 3.55 12.67 -17.82
C ASP A 21 3.92 11.23 -18.16
N GLU A 22 4.40 10.98 -19.36
CA GLU A 22 4.87 9.66 -19.79
C GLU A 22 6.40 9.54 -19.61
N GLY A 23 7.14 10.56 -20.03
CA GLY A 23 8.59 10.52 -20.12
C GLY A 23 9.31 10.34 -18.79
N TYR A 24 8.76 10.81 -17.66
CA TYR A 24 9.45 10.66 -16.38
C TYR A 24 9.51 9.20 -15.91
N VAL A 25 8.42 8.42 -16.02
CA VAL A 25 8.43 7.00 -15.65
C VAL A 25 9.27 6.19 -16.63
N GLN A 26 9.13 6.43 -17.93
CA GLN A 26 9.93 5.77 -18.96
C GLN A 26 11.43 6.02 -18.74
N THR A 27 11.81 7.23 -18.39
CA THR A 27 13.20 7.59 -18.06
C THR A 27 13.71 6.85 -16.84
N VAL A 28 12.93 6.82 -15.74
CA VAL A 28 13.32 6.12 -14.51
C VAL A 28 13.47 4.62 -14.74
N VAL A 29 12.53 3.99 -15.44
CA VAL A 29 12.58 2.55 -15.76
C VAL A 29 13.81 2.22 -16.59
N ARG A 30 14.08 2.99 -17.64
CA ARG A 30 15.26 2.82 -18.50
C ARG A 30 16.56 2.97 -17.71
N LEU A 31 16.68 4.04 -16.92
CA LEU A 31 17.90 4.29 -16.12
C LEU A 31 18.11 3.22 -15.05
N ALA A 32 17.04 2.77 -14.38
CA ALA A 32 17.15 1.72 -13.37
C ALA A 32 17.72 0.42 -13.97
N ARG A 33 17.18 -0.03 -15.11
CA ARG A 33 17.68 -1.24 -15.78
C ARG A 33 19.11 -1.06 -16.32
N GLN A 34 19.40 0.07 -16.93
CA GLN A 34 20.74 0.39 -17.46
C GLN A 34 21.78 0.38 -16.32
N ARG A 35 21.52 1.09 -15.22
CA ARG A 35 22.46 1.16 -14.11
C ARG A 35 22.64 -0.18 -13.39
N PHE A 36 21.57 -0.98 -13.31
CA PHE A 36 21.64 -2.32 -12.74
C PHE A 36 22.58 -3.22 -13.59
N GLU A 37 22.44 -3.16 -14.92
CA GLU A 37 23.30 -3.89 -15.87
C GLU A 37 24.76 -3.41 -15.84
N GLU A 38 25.00 -2.10 -15.86
CA GLU A 38 26.34 -1.51 -15.79
C GLU A 38 27.09 -1.92 -14.50
N ASN A 39 26.37 -2.27 -13.44
CA ASN A 39 26.93 -2.79 -12.18
C ASN A 39 26.92 -4.33 -12.08
N GLY A 40 26.77 -5.02 -13.19
CA GLY A 40 26.86 -6.49 -13.27
C GLY A 40 25.56 -7.23 -12.95
N GLY A 41 24.44 -6.52 -12.77
CA GLY A 41 23.13 -7.11 -12.59
C GLY A 41 22.52 -7.59 -13.91
N ASN A 42 21.69 -8.62 -13.85
CA ASN A 42 20.88 -9.03 -14.99
C ASN A 42 19.60 -8.18 -15.05
N PRO A 43 19.41 -7.31 -16.07
CA PRO A 43 18.24 -6.43 -16.16
C PRO A 43 16.89 -7.16 -16.09
N SER A 44 16.84 -8.42 -16.56
CA SER A 44 15.62 -9.26 -16.51
C SER A 44 15.26 -9.71 -15.10
N ALA A 45 16.22 -9.74 -14.17
CA ALA A 45 16.01 -10.10 -12.78
C ALA A 45 15.48 -8.92 -11.94
N LEU A 46 15.72 -7.68 -12.40
CA LEU A 46 15.22 -6.48 -11.71
C LEU A 46 13.72 -6.35 -11.87
N LYS A 47 13.01 -6.29 -10.74
CA LYS A 47 11.56 -6.07 -10.70
C LYS A 47 11.27 -4.64 -10.29
N LEU A 48 10.57 -3.91 -11.16
CA LEU A 48 10.22 -2.51 -10.95
C LEU A 48 8.72 -2.40 -10.67
N PHE A 49 8.40 -1.73 -9.57
CA PHE A 49 7.02 -1.54 -9.10
C PHE A 49 6.65 -0.06 -9.14
N ILE A 50 5.40 0.21 -9.48
CA ILE A 50 4.75 1.46 -9.11
C ILE A 50 4.07 1.22 -7.77
N ASN A 51 4.44 1.99 -6.76
CA ASN A 51 3.95 1.84 -5.38
C ASN A 51 3.24 3.11 -4.93
N ASP A 52 2.01 2.98 -4.44
CA ASP A 52 1.23 4.14 -4.00
C ASP A 52 0.29 3.79 -2.84
N TYR A 53 -0.24 4.82 -2.17
CA TYR A 53 -1.16 4.71 -1.04
C TYR A 53 -2.62 4.94 -1.47
N ASN A 54 -3.57 4.57 -0.61
CA ASN A 54 -5.01 4.74 -0.84
C ASN A 54 -5.53 4.05 -2.12
N LEU A 55 -4.89 2.99 -2.57
CA LEU A 55 -5.38 2.21 -3.72
C LEU A 55 -6.65 1.42 -3.39
N GLU A 56 -6.89 1.16 -2.09
CA GLU A 56 -8.06 0.51 -1.50
C GLU A 56 -9.21 1.48 -1.21
N SER A 57 -9.17 2.71 -1.70
CA SER A 57 -10.11 3.78 -1.36
C SER A 57 -11.57 3.44 -1.67
N ASP A 58 -12.44 3.53 -0.65
CA ASP A 58 -13.88 3.30 -0.78
C ASP A 58 -14.68 4.56 -1.14
N TRP A 59 -14.16 5.74 -0.78
CA TRP A 59 -14.84 7.02 -1.02
C TRP A 59 -14.92 7.44 -2.50
N ASP A 60 -14.10 6.85 -3.36
CA ASP A 60 -14.05 7.14 -4.79
C ASP A 60 -14.02 5.88 -5.67
N ASP A 61 -14.41 4.75 -5.09
CA ASP A 61 -14.51 3.46 -5.78
C ASP A 61 -13.18 3.02 -6.41
N ASN A 62 -12.09 3.06 -5.66
CA ASN A 62 -10.73 2.72 -6.10
C ASN A 62 -10.26 3.54 -7.34
N LYS A 63 -10.71 4.78 -7.46
CA LYS A 63 -10.42 5.63 -8.64
C LYS A 63 -8.92 5.82 -8.85
N LYS A 64 -8.16 6.02 -7.77
CA LYS A 64 -6.70 6.17 -7.84
C LYS A 64 -6.04 4.94 -8.46
N LEU A 65 -6.42 3.73 -8.03
CA LEU A 65 -5.91 2.49 -8.62
C LEU A 65 -6.28 2.34 -10.09
N LYS A 66 -7.53 2.62 -10.45
CA LYS A 66 -7.98 2.56 -11.85
C LYS A 66 -7.19 3.53 -12.75
N SER A 67 -6.92 4.73 -12.23
CA SER A 67 -6.07 5.71 -12.91
C SER A 67 -4.62 5.20 -13.05
N LEU A 68 -4.06 4.63 -11.99
CA LEU A 68 -2.72 4.06 -12.01
C LEU A 68 -2.57 2.94 -13.06
N ILE A 69 -3.54 2.02 -13.11
CA ILE A 69 -3.56 0.94 -14.12
C ILE A 69 -3.61 1.52 -15.54
N HIS A 70 -4.43 2.55 -15.77
CA HIS A 70 -4.50 3.25 -17.05
C HIS A 70 -3.14 3.87 -17.43
N TRP A 71 -2.47 4.56 -16.49
CA TRP A 71 -1.17 5.17 -16.72
C TRP A 71 -0.05 4.14 -16.96
N ILE A 72 -0.07 3.00 -16.26
CA ILE A 72 0.87 1.90 -16.56
C ILE A 72 0.76 1.48 -18.02
N GLY A 73 -0.46 1.32 -18.55
CA GLY A 73 -0.66 1.01 -19.96
C GLY A 73 -0.09 2.08 -20.91
N LYS A 74 -0.21 3.36 -20.53
CA LYS A 74 0.39 4.46 -21.30
C LYS A 74 1.92 4.46 -21.25
N TRP A 75 2.52 4.27 -20.08
CA TRP A 75 3.97 4.23 -19.95
C TRP A 75 4.60 3.06 -20.71
N GLU A 76 3.90 1.93 -20.78
CA GLU A 76 4.35 0.75 -21.51
C GLU A 76 4.03 0.79 -23.03
N SER A 77 3.30 1.81 -23.50
CA SER A 77 2.91 1.93 -24.92
C SER A 77 4.08 2.16 -25.86
N ASP A 78 5.25 2.56 -25.35
CA ASP A 78 6.50 2.67 -26.10
C ASP A 78 7.10 1.32 -26.51
N GLY A 79 6.59 0.21 -25.98
CA GLY A 79 7.06 -1.17 -26.20
C GLY A 79 8.42 -1.48 -25.58
N MET A 80 9.03 -0.54 -24.86
CA MET A 80 10.36 -0.69 -24.21
C MET A 80 10.25 -0.61 -22.68
N THR A 81 9.38 0.25 -22.17
CA THR A 81 9.13 0.39 -20.73
C THR A 81 8.39 -0.82 -20.20
N LYS A 82 8.91 -1.42 -19.14
CA LYS A 82 8.28 -2.55 -18.47
C LYS A 82 8.17 -2.28 -16.97
N ILE A 83 6.95 -2.22 -16.47
CA ILE A 83 6.60 -2.18 -15.05
C ILE A 83 6.20 -3.59 -14.64
N ASP A 84 6.95 -4.20 -13.72
CA ASP A 84 6.78 -5.60 -13.36
C ASP A 84 5.64 -5.79 -12.35
N GLY A 85 5.36 -4.80 -11.49
CA GLY A 85 4.37 -4.95 -10.44
C GLY A 85 3.71 -3.66 -10.00
N ILE A 86 2.63 -3.83 -9.24
CA ILE A 86 1.90 -2.77 -8.55
C ILE A 86 2.00 -3.04 -7.05
N GLY A 87 2.49 -2.05 -6.30
CA GLY A 87 2.52 -2.05 -4.85
C GLY A 87 1.42 -1.17 -4.28
N THR A 88 0.79 -1.63 -3.19
CA THR A 88 -0.09 -0.81 -2.36
C THR A 88 0.52 -0.67 -0.98
N GLN A 89 0.63 0.57 -0.48
CA GLN A 89 1.17 0.82 0.87
C GLN A 89 0.27 0.22 1.95
N MET A 90 -1.04 0.36 1.80
CA MET A 90 -2.05 -0.14 2.75
C MET A 90 -1.89 0.39 4.18
N HIS A 91 -1.81 1.69 4.32
CA HIS A 91 -1.94 2.38 5.61
C HIS A 91 -3.42 2.51 5.96
N ILE A 92 -3.96 1.51 6.64
CA ILE A 92 -5.40 1.37 6.87
C ILE A 92 -5.81 1.58 8.33
N SER A 93 -7.11 1.54 8.60
CA SER A 93 -7.66 1.49 9.96
C SER A 93 -8.82 0.50 10.02
N TYR A 94 -8.98 -0.15 11.17
CA TYR A 94 -10.23 -0.83 11.51
C TYR A 94 -11.25 0.21 11.98
N TYR A 95 -12.50 0.07 11.56
CA TYR A 95 -13.59 0.95 11.93
C TYR A 95 -14.65 0.20 12.76
N GLU A 96 -14.98 0.70 13.95
CA GLU A 96 -16.08 0.11 14.77
C GLU A 96 -17.46 0.25 14.11
N ASN A 97 -17.63 1.23 13.23
CA ASN A 97 -18.86 1.34 12.44
C ASN A 97 -18.89 0.20 11.42
N ALA A 98 -19.83 -0.73 11.60
CA ALA A 98 -19.92 -1.93 10.77
C ALA A 98 -20.16 -1.64 9.28
N GLY A 99 -20.91 -0.59 8.93
CA GLY A 99 -21.15 -0.19 7.54
C GLY A 99 -19.87 0.32 6.88
N THR A 100 -19.12 1.17 7.60
CA THR A 100 -17.82 1.67 7.13
C THR A 100 -16.83 0.52 6.98
N GLN A 101 -16.73 -0.36 7.99
CA GLN A 101 -15.80 -1.50 7.94
C GLN A 101 -16.11 -2.42 6.76
N ALA A 102 -17.40 -2.75 6.53
CA ALA A 102 -17.80 -3.57 5.38
C ALA A 102 -17.45 -2.91 4.04
N SER A 103 -17.61 -1.59 3.92
CA SER A 103 -17.19 -0.83 2.73
C SER A 103 -15.69 -0.93 2.51
N LYS A 104 -14.86 -0.76 3.56
CA LYS A 104 -13.40 -0.90 3.48
C LYS A 104 -12.99 -2.30 3.03
N GLU A 105 -13.56 -3.34 3.62
CA GLU A 105 -13.29 -4.73 3.24
C GLU A 105 -13.65 -5.03 1.79
N GLN A 106 -14.80 -4.54 1.34
CA GLN A 106 -15.24 -4.70 -0.06
C GLN A 106 -14.26 -4.05 -1.04
N HIS A 107 -13.76 -2.84 -0.72
CA HIS A 107 -12.86 -2.12 -1.61
C HIS A 107 -11.42 -2.64 -1.57
N ILE A 108 -10.99 -3.26 -0.47
CA ILE A 108 -9.74 -4.04 -0.43
C ILE A 108 -9.85 -5.26 -1.35
N VAL A 109 -10.95 -6.02 -1.29
CA VAL A 109 -11.19 -7.15 -2.20
C VAL A 109 -11.19 -6.69 -3.66
N LYS A 110 -11.89 -5.59 -3.97
CA LYS A 110 -11.94 -5.01 -5.31
C LYS A 110 -10.56 -4.55 -5.78
N MET A 111 -9.77 -3.89 -4.92
CA MET A 111 -8.39 -3.50 -5.21
C MET A 111 -7.56 -4.72 -5.61
N LEU A 112 -7.55 -5.77 -4.81
CA LEU A 112 -6.79 -7.00 -5.09
C LEU A 112 -7.22 -7.64 -6.42
N GLN A 113 -8.51 -7.68 -6.73
CA GLN A 113 -9.03 -8.17 -8.01
C GLN A 113 -8.57 -7.31 -9.19
N LEU A 114 -8.63 -5.98 -9.06
CA LEU A 114 -8.17 -5.06 -10.09
C LEU A 114 -6.66 -5.22 -10.35
N MET A 115 -5.85 -5.34 -9.30
CA MET A 115 -4.42 -5.56 -9.42
C MET A 115 -4.12 -6.92 -10.06
N ALA A 116 -4.76 -8.00 -9.60
CA ALA A 116 -4.59 -9.35 -10.16
C ALA A 116 -4.96 -9.41 -11.66
N ASN A 117 -6.01 -8.72 -12.07
CA ASN A 117 -6.46 -8.67 -13.47
C ASN A 117 -5.45 -7.99 -14.42
N THR A 118 -4.46 -7.26 -13.90
CA THR A 118 -3.39 -6.68 -14.73
C THR A 118 -2.36 -7.71 -15.20
N GLY A 119 -2.32 -8.89 -14.61
CA GLY A 119 -1.28 -9.91 -14.84
C GLY A 119 0.08 -9.56 -14.24
N LYS A 120 0.22 -8.41 -13.56
CA LYS A 120 1.46 -7.94 -12.95
C LYS A 120 1.67 -8.54 -11.56
N LEU A 121 2.90 -8.44 -11.04
CA LEU A 121 3.18 -8.77 -9.64
C LEU A 121 2.38 -7.83 -8.73
N VAL A 122 1.91 -8.36 -7.62
CA VAL A 122 1.12 -7.64 -6.62
C VAL A 122 1.83 -7.70 -5.28
N LYS A 123 2.06 -6.53 -4.69
CA LYS A 123 2.71 -6.39 -3.37
C LYS A 123 1.88 -5.51 -2.45
N ILE A 124 1.74 -5.94 -1.21
CA ILE A 124 1.40 -5.03 -0.10
C ILE A 124 2.74 -4.60 0.50
N SER A 125 3.07 -3.31 0.41
CA SER A 125 4.44 -2.84 0.63
C SER A 125 4.69 -2.28 2.03
N GLU A 126 3.65 -1.76 2.71
CA GLU A 126 3.82 -0.96 3.93
C GLU A 126 2.67 -1.14 4.93
N LEU A 127 2.07 -2.33 4.98
CA LEU A 127 0.87 -2.58 5.79
C LEU A 127 1.05 -2.13 7.24
N ASP A 128 0.21 -1.20 7.67
CA ASP A 128 -0.04 -0.88 9.07
C ASP A 128 -1.55 -0.65 9.30
N MET A 129 -1.97 -0.67 10.57
CA MET A 129 -3.39 -0.56 10.89
C MET A 129 -3.60 0.28 12.14
N GLY A 130 -4.41 1.33 12.03
CA GLY A 130 -4.95 2.07 13.16
C GLY A 130 -6.32 1.58 13.58
N TYR A 131 -6.94 2.33 14.49
CA TYR A 131 -8.27 2.03 15.01
C TYR A 131 -9.13 3.29 15.08
N VAL A 132 -10.36 3.21 14.57
CA VAL A 132 -11.34 4.29 14.60
C VAL A 132 -12.59 3.82 15.35
N ASP A 133 -12.97 4.53 16.41
CA ASP A 133 -14.12 4.21 17.23
C ASP A 133 -15.46 4.49 16.52
N LYS A 134 -16.58 4.12 17.18
CA LYS A 134 -17.93 4.33 16.65
C LYS A 134 -18.31 5.80 16.42
N ASN A 135 -17.58 6.74 17.02
CA ASN A 135 -17.80 8.18 16.88
C ASN A 135 -16.91 8.80 15.79
N GLY A 136 -16.03 7.99 15.16
CA GLY A 136 -15.08 8.45 14.15
C GLY A 136 -13.76 8.98 14.71
N ASN A 137 -13.47 8.75 16.00
CA ASN A 137 -12.21 9.18 16.60
C ASN A 137 -11.14 8.11 16.42
N THR A 138 -9.94 8.51 16.01
CA THR A 138 -8.76 7.65 16.04
C THR A 138 -8.36 7.39 17.49
N LEU A 139 -8.13 6.13 17.85
CA LEU A 139 -7.70 5.73 19.20
C LEU A 139 -6.21 5.45 19.24
N HIS A 140 -5.57 5.89 20.32
CA HIS A 140 -4.19 5.51 20.65
C HIS A 140 -4.15 4.08 21.19
N ALA A 141 -2.99 3.42 21.09
CA ALA A 141 -2.77 2.06 21.55
C ALA A 141 -3.14 1.86 23.04
N SER A 142 -2.85 2.87 23.89
CA SER A 142 -3.18 2.85 25.33
C SER A 142 -4.68 2.95 25.66
N GLN A 143 -5.51 3.29 24.68
CA GLN A 143 -6.97 3.44 24.85
C GLN A 143 -7.72 2.17 24.43
N LEU A 144 -7.06 1.23 23.77
CA LEU A 144 -7.68 0.02 23.24
C LEU A 144 -7.90 -1.03 24.33
N THR A 145 -9.06 -1.65 24.29
CA THR A 145 -9.38 -2.85 25.07
C THR A 145 -8.84 -4.11 24.39
N ASP A 146 -8.75 -5.22 25.13
CA ASP A 146 -8.38 -6.53 24.57
C ASP A 146 -9.29 -6.96 23.41
N GLN A 147 -10.60 -6.64 23.50
CA GLN A 147 -11.55 -6.96 22.45
C GLN A 147 -11.25 -6.17 21.16
N GLN A 148 -10.88 -4.90 21.26
CA GLN A 148 -10.53 -4.07 20.13
C GLN A 148 -9.22 -4.55 19.47
N HIS A 149 -8.23 -5.00 20.26
CA HIS A 149 -7.06 -5.67 19.72
C HIS A 149 -7.37 -6.97 18.97
N ARG A 150 -8.37 -7.74 19.43
CA ARG A 150 -8.78 -8.97 18.74
C ARG A 150 -9.45 -8.72 17.40
N VAL A 151 -10.34 -7.73 17.31
CA VAL A 151 -10.96 -7.40 16.00
C VAL A 151 -9.95 -6.85 15.00
N MET A 152 -8.92 -6.15 15.46
CA MET A 152 -7.78 -5.80 14.58
C MET A 152 -7.05 -7.05 14.08
N ALA A 153 -6.81 -8.03 14.95
CA ALA A 153 -6.18 -9.30 14.55
C ALA A 153 -7.01 -10.04 13.50
N ASP A 154 -8.35 -10.08 13.68
CA ASP A 154 -9.25 -10.68 12.69
C ASP A 154 -9.22 -9.93 11.36
N TYR A 155 -9.05 -8.61 11.38
CA TYR A 155 -8.93 -7.82 10.17
C TYR A 155 -7.58 -8.04 9.46
N TYR A 156 -6.47 -8.17 10.19
CA TYR A 156 -5.19 -8.62 9.60
C TYR A 156 -5.33 -9.99 8.93
N ARG A 157 -5.96 -10.95 9.62
CA ARG A 157 -6.23 -12.29 9.05
C ARG A 157 -7.07 -12.21 7.79
N PHE A 158 -8.11 -11.36 7.77
CA PHE A 158 -8.93 -11.12 6.57
C PHE A 158 -8.07 -10.65 5.39
N ILE A 159 -7.22 -9.62 5.59
CA ILE A 159 -6.37 -9.04 4.53
C ILE A 159 -5.41 -10.08 3.98
N VAL A 160 -4.67 -10.76 4.84
CA VAL A 160 -3.69 -11.78 4.45
C VAL A 160 -4.38 -12.90 3.67
N ARG A 161 -5.50 -13.40 4.20
CA ARG A 161 -6.28 -14.44 3.52
C ARG A 161 -6.77 -13.97 2.14
N LYS A 162 -7.34 -12.76 2.03
CA LYS A 162 -7.83 -12.23 0.77
C LYS A 162 -6.71 -12.01 -0.26
N TYR A 163 -5.53 -11.59 0.17
CA TYR A 163 -4.38 -11.51 -0.70
C TYR A 163 -4.04 -12.87 -1.32
N PHE A 164 -3.92 -13.93 -0.53
CA PHE A 164 -3.60 -15.27 -1.04
C PHE A 164 -4.76 -15.96 -1.77
N GLU A 165 -6.02 -15.62 -1.48
CA GLU A 165 -7.19 -16.14 -2.20
C GLU A 165 -7.37 -15.52 -3.59
N ILE A 166 -7.09 -14.22 -3.73
CA ILE A 166 -7.44 -13.43 -4.93
C ILE A 166 -6.26 -13.29 -5.88
N VAL A 167 -5.07 -13.03 -5.35
CA VAL A 167 -3.88 -12.85 -6.18
C VAL A 167 -3.35 -14.21 -6.61
N PRO A 168 -3.24 -14.50 -7.93
CA PRO A 168 -2.67 -15.77 -8.40
C PRO A 168 -1.24 -16.00 -7.86
N PRO A 169 -0.85 -17.23 -7.52
CA PRO A 169 0.48 -17.52 -6.95
C PRO A 169 1.66 -16.95 -7.75
N ALA A 170 1.56 -16.95 -9.08
CA ALA A 170 2.61 -16.40 -9.95
C ALA A 170 2.74 -14.86 -9.89
N GLN A 171 1.75 -14.18 -9.32
CA GLN A 171 1.72 -12.73 -9.17
C GLN A 171 1.99 -12.29 -7.72
N GLN A 172 2.09 -13.20 -6.76
CA GLN A 172 2.30 -12.88 -5.34
C GLN A 172 3.76 -12.48 -5.11
N ASP A 173 4.01 -11.18 -4.85
CA ASP A 173 5.34 -10.68 -4.48
C ASP A 173 5.51 -10.56 -2.94
N GLY A 174 4.41 -10.61 -2.20
CA GLY A 174 4.41 -10.67 -0.75
C GLY A 174 3.76 -9.49 -0.04
N ILE A 175 3.86 -9.55 1.29
CA ILE A 175 3.32 -8.55 2.21
C ILE A 175 4.45 -8.08 3.12
N THR A 176 4.69 -6.77 3.14
CA THR A 176 5.68 -6.11 4.00
C THR A 176 4.96 -5.19 4.98
N ARG A 177 5.43 -5.16 6.21
CA ARG A 177 4.94 -4.24 7.24
C ARG A 177 5.73 -2.93 7.21
N TRP A 178 5.04 -1.81 7.55
CA TRP A 178 5.69 -0.51 7.68
C TRP A 178 6.62 -0.45 8.90
N GLY A 179 6.12 -0.86 10.06
CA GLY A 179 6.90 -0.89 11.30
C GLY A 179 6.56 -2.10 12.18
N PRO A 180 7.50 -2.58 13.01
CA PRO A 180 7.25 -3.74 13.87
C PRO A 180 6.36 -3.40 15.06
N THR A 181 6.55 -2.24 15.69
CA THR A 181 5.89 -1.83 16.94
C THR A 181 4.79 -0.79 16.70
N ASP A 182 3.96 -0.59 17.72
CA ASP A 182 3.07 0.56 17.79
C ASP A 182 3.85 1.87 17.64
N SER A 183 3.23 2.87 17.05
CA SER A 183 3.83 4.20 16.96
C SER A 183 3.93 4.84 18.34
N THR A 184 5.08 5.41 18.65
CA THR A 184 5.26 6.17 19.90
C THR A 184 4.49 7.48 19.85
N ALA A 185 4.21 8.08 21.01
CA ALA A 185 3.50 9.37 21.09
C ALA A 185 4.22 10.52 20.35
N ASN A 186 5.53 10.41 20.13
CA ASN A 186 6.36 11.42 19.45
C ASN A 186 6.67 11.03 18.00
N SER A 187 6.05 9.97 17.46
CA SER A 187 6.26 9.55 16.08
C SER A 187 5.74 10.62 15.12
N ALA A 188 6.49 10.87 14.05
CA ALA A 188 6.00 11.69 12.93
C ALA A 188 4.91 10.97 12.12
N TRP A 189 4.82 9.64 12.25
CA TRP A 189 3.83 8.82 11.57
C TRP A 189 2.86 8.20 12.58
N ARG A 190 1.56 8.51 12.45
CA ARG A 190 0.46 7.93 13.24
C ARG A 190 0.74 7.91 14.74
N ALA A 191 1.17 9.05 15.31
CA ALA A 191 1.60 9.19 16.70
C ALA A 191 0.66 8.50 17.71
N GLY A 192 1.19 7.59 18.49
CA GLY A 192 0.47 6.86 19.53
C GLY A 192 -0.49 5.78 19.03
N GLU A 193 -0.67 5.58 17.73
CA GLU A 193 -1.62 4.60 17.18
C GLU A 193 -1.12 3.15 17.29
N PRO A 194 -2.05 2.17 17.31
CA PRO A 194 -1.77 0.75 17.49
C PRO A 194 -1.25 0.05 16.22
N THR A 195 -0.29 0.66 15.52
CA THR A 195 0.12 0.28 14.16
C THR A 195 0.92 -1.02 14.08
N GLY A 196 1.54 -1.46 15.18
CA GLY A 196 2.45 -2.60 15.23
C GLY A 196 1.79 -3.95 15.48
N LEU A 197 2.55 -5.03 15.23
CA LEU A 197 2.24 -6.37 15.72
C LEU A 197 2.75 -6.59 17.16
N TRP A 198 3.66 -5.73 17.60
CA TRP A 198 4.15 -5.62 18.97
C TRP A 198 3.76 -4.26 19.55
N ASP A 199 3.61 -4.18 20.86
CA ASP A 199 3.50 -2.90 21.55
C ASP A 199 4.87 -2.18 21.59
N THR A 200 4.91 -0.98 22.17
CA THR A 200 6.15 -0.20 22.33
C THR A 200 7.19 -0.83 23.27
N ASN A 201 6.81 -1.86 24.04
CA ASN A 201 7.68 -2.65 24.90
C ASN A 201 8.08 -4.00 24.29
N TYR A 202 7.79 -4.20 23.01
CA TYR A 202 8.02 -5.44 22.26
C TYR A 202 7.22 -6.65 22.78
N ASN A 203 6.11 -6.45 23.48
CA ASN A 203 5.19 -7.54 23.77
C ASN A 203 4.33 -7.83 22.53
N ARG A 204 4.10 -9.11 22.24
CA ARG A 204 3.26 -9.53 21.10
C ARG A 204 1.81 -9.15 21.34
N LYS A 205 1.19 -8.53 20.35
CA LYS A 205 -0.23 -8.23 20.33
C LYS A 205 -1.03 -9.37 19.70
N PRO A 206 -2.36 -9.46 19.90
CA PRO A 206 -3.21 -10.43 19.20
C PRO A 206 -3.00 -10.42 17.67
N ALA A 207 -2.75 -9.28 17.07
CA ALA A 207 -2.47 -9.13 15.64
C ALA A 207 -1.22 -9.90 15.15
N TYR A 208 -0.32 -10.30 16.05
CA TYR A 208 0.85 -11.13 15.70
C TYR A 208 0.47 -12.54 15.25
N VAL A 209 -0.68 -13.05 15.70
CA VAL A 209 -1.20 -14.40 15.39
C VAL A 209 -2.51 -14.37 14.59
N GLY A 210 -2.95 -13.17 14.22
CA GLY A 210 -4.17 -12.91 13.44
C GLY A 210 -4.06 -13.24 11.97
#